data_4cfca310d666236a1d668f7edfb81df8
#
_entry.id   4cfca310d666236a1d668f7edfb81df8
#
_cell.length_a   1.000
_cell.length_b   1.000
_cell.length_c   1.000
_cell.angle_alpha   90.00
_cell.angle_beta   90.00
_cell.angle_gamma   90.00
#
_symmetry.space_group_name_H-M   'P 1'
#
loop_
_entity.id
_entity.type
_entity.pdbx_description
1 polymer ?
#
loop_
_entity_poly.entity_id
_entity_poly.type
_entity_poly.pdbx_seq_one_letter_code
_entity_poly.pdbx_strand_id
1 'polypeptide(L)'
;IRDQPRFVGSEMCIRDSDIPIISGSALAALEGKDDNIGKEKILELMKAVDEYIPTPDRPKDQPFLMPIEDVFSISGRGTVVTGRIERGVVNVNEEIEIIGIRETQKTTCTGVEMFRKLLDQGEAGDNVGVLLRGTKREEVERGQVLAKPGSITPHTKFKAEAYILTKDEGGRHTPFFSNYRPQFYFRTTDVTGSVTVSY
;
A
#
# COMPACT_ATOMS: atom_id res chain seq x y z
N ILE A 1 31.23 13.59 17.40
CA ILE A 1 30.34 13.40 16.24
C ILE A 1 28.94 13.39 16.81
N ARG A 2 28.22 14.49 16.66
CA ARG A 2 26.83 14.60 17.12
C ARG A 2 25.97 13.76 16.18
N ASP A 3 25.37 12.70 16.71
CA ASP A 3 24.25 12.01 16.06
C ASP A 3 23.07 12.98 15.97
N GLN A 4 22.96 13.64 14.84
CA GLN A 4 21.70 14.29 14.49
C GLN A 4 20.70 13.19 14.10
N PRO A 5 19.48 13.21 14.64
CA PRO A 5 18.47 12.28 14.21
C PRO A 5 18.27 12.46 12.69
N ARG A 6 18.53 11.42 11.92
CA ARG A 6 18.24 11.41 10.49
C ARG A 6 16.75 11.29 10.31
N PHE A 7 16.09 12.40 10.12
CA PHE A 7 14.73 12.45 9.61
C PHE A 7 14.78 12.10 8.11
N VAL A 8 14.75 10.82 7.79
CA VAL A 8 14.71 10.37 6.39
C VAL A 8 13.29 10.52 5.87
N GLY A 9 13.10 11.47 4.97
CA GLY A 9 11.84 11.65 4.25
C GLY A 9 10.75 12.44 4.95
N SER A 10 11.03 13.05 6.09
CA SER A 10 10.00 13.75 6.87
C SER A 10 9.56 15.10 6.29
N GLU A 11 10.45 15.85 5.70
CA GLU A 11 10.15 17.23 5.30
C GLU A 11 9.29 17.37 4.04
N MET A 12 9.26 16.35 3.17
CA MET A 12 8.44 16.38 1.95
C MET A 12 6.99 15.89 2.15
N CYS A 13 6.73 15.13 3.20
CA CYS A 13 5.42 14.53 3.47
C CYS A 13 4.76 15.04 4.75
N ILE A 14 5.50 15.70 5.62
CA ILE A 14 5.00 16.19 6.90
C ILE A 14 4.79 17.69 6.77
N ARG A 15 3.59 18.07 6.44
CA ARG A 15 3.16 19.46 6.42
C ARG A 15 2.81 19.90 7.80
N ASP A 16 3.53 19.75 8.86
CA ASP A 16 3.02 20.40 10.06
C ASP A 16 3.98 20.48 11.20
N SER A 17 4.08 21.69 11.71
CA SER A 17 4.61 22.08 13.00
C SER A 17 3.89 21.45 14.22
N ASP A 18 2.76 20.80 14.01
CA ASP A 18 1.88 20.31 15.09
C ASP A 18 2.04 18.82 15.40
N ILE A 19 2.96 18.12 14.73
CA ILE A 19 3.20 16.70 14.98
C ILE A 19 3.91 16.52 16.33
N PRO A 20 3.37 15.71 17.26
CA PRO A 20 4.02 15.44 18.52
C PRO A 20 5.33 14.68 18.32
N ILE A 21 6.44 15.28 18.77
CA ILE A 21 7.77 14.69 18.72
C ILE A 21 8.16 14.27 20.14
N ILE A 22 8.28 12.97 20.37
CA ILE A 22 8.62 12.41 21.67
C ILE A 22 10.03 11.83 21.61
N SER A 23 10.91 12.38 22.44
CA SER A 23 12.30 11.93 22.55
C SER A 23 12.46 10.97 23.71
N GLY A 24 13.05 9.80 23.46
CA GLY A 24 13.25 8.79 24.48
C GLY A 24 14.25 7.72 24.05
N SER A 25 14.48 6.74 24.93
CA SER A 25 15.38 5.61 24.71
C SER A 25 14.62 4.29 24.87
N ALA A 26 14.34 3.63 23.73
CA ALA A 26 13.73 2.31 23.74
C ALA A 26 14.63 1.27 24.44
N LEU A 27 15.96 1.41 24.35
CA LEU A 27 16.89 0.52 25.03
C LEU A 27 16.80 0.69 26.55
N ALA A 28 16.74 1.94 27.05
CA ALA A 28 16.57 2.18 28.47
C ALA A 28 15.25 1.61 29.01
N ALA A 29 14.18 1.73 28.24
CA ALA A 29 12.89 1.12 28.57
C ALA A 29 12.96 -0.41 28.64
N LEU A 30 13.64 -1.05 27.67
CA LEU A 30 13.80 -2.51 27.61
C LEU A 30 14.67 -3.06 28.75
N GLU A 31 15.73 -2.33 29.11
CA GLU A 31 16.67 -2.71 30.18
C GLU A 31 16.19 -2.29 31.58
N GLY A 32 15.08 -1.58 31.69
CA GLY A 32 14.57 -1.04 32.96
C GLY A 32 15.48 0.01 33.57
N LYS A 33 16.19 0.78 32.75
CA LYS A 33 17.10 1.85 33.16
C LYS A 33 16.45 3.19 32.84
N ASP A 34 16.63 4.16 33.77
CA ASP A 34 16.18 5.55 33.61
C ASP A 34 14.75 5.68 33.05
N ASP A 35 13.76 5.45 33.91
CA ASP A 35 12.35 5.48 33.56
C ASP A 35 11.91 6.79 32.90
N ASN A 36 12.54 7.91 33.21
CA ASN A 36 12.16 9.22 32.64
C ASN A 36 12.39 9.33 31.13
N ILE A 37 13.47 8.73 30.60
CA ILE A 37 13.75 8.69 29.16
C ILE A 37 13.40 7.35 28.55
N GLY A 38 13.18 6.33 29.36
CA GLY A 38 12.83 4.96 28.96
C GLY A 38 11.32 4.74 28.94
N LYS A 39 10.82 4.06 29.96
CA LYS A 39 9.45 3.58 30.03
C LYS A 39 8.41 4.70 29.91
N GLU A 40 8.60 5.82 30.62
CA GLU A 40 7.63 6.93 30.57
C GLU A 40 7.50 7.53 29.17
N LYS A 41 8.63 7.68 28.45
CA LYS A 41 8.61 8.21 27.09
C LYS A 41 8.00 7.23 26.06
N ILE A 42 8.14 5.94 26.28
CA ILE A 42 7.43 4.95 25.45
C ILE A 42 5.92 5.02 25.70
N LEU A 43 5.48 5.15 26.94
CA LEU A 43 4.06 5.31 27.26
C LEU A 43 3.50 6.63 26.72
N GLU A 44 4.26 7.73 26.79
CA GLU A 44 3.90 9.02 26.20
C GLU A 44 3.76 8.90 24.67
N LEU A 45 4.68 8.19 24.01
CA LEU A 45 4.59 7.91 22.57
C LEU A 45 3.31 7.14 22.23
N MET A 46 3.00 6.08 22.97
CA MET A 46 1.78 5.30 22.72
C MET A 46 0.52 6.14 22.91
N LYS A 47 0.50 6.98 23.95
CA LYS A 47 -0.60 7.92 24.16
C LYS A 47 -0.73 8.93 23.03
N ALA A 48 0.38 9.49 22.56
CA ALA A 48 0.36 10.42 21.42
C ALA A 48 -0.11 9.75 20.13
N VAL A 49 0.25 8.49 19.89
CA VAL A 49 -0.27 7.70 18.76
C VAL A 49 -1.78 7.57 18.84
N ASP A 50 -2.31 7.20 20.01
CA ASP A 50 -3.76 7.01 20.19
C ASP A 50 -4.57 8.32 20.05
N GLU A 51 -4.01 9.44 20.47
CA GLU A 51 -4.68 10.75 20.44
C GLU A 51 -4.52 11.48 19.09
N TYR A 52 -3.36 11.34 18.44
CA TYR A 52 -3.04 12.11 17.24
C TYR A 52 -3.41 11.40 15.94
N ILE A 53 -3.29 10.07 15.86
CA ILE A 53 -3.57 9.32 14.64
C ILE A 53 -5.06 9.02 14.55
N PRO A 54 -5.79 9.61 13.58
CA PRO A 54 -7.21 9.34 13.41
C PRO A 54 -7.43 7.89 12.98
N THR A 55 -8.53 7.28 13.42
CA THR A 55 -8.97 5.99 12.90
C THR A 55 -9.25 6.12 11.40
N PRO A 56 -8.61 5.33 10.54
CA PRO A 56 -8.80 5.43 9.11
C PRO A 56 -10.22 5.05 8.70
N ASP A 57 -10.77 5.77 7.72
CA ASP A 57 -12.01 5.35 7.07
C ASP A 57 -11.77 4.07 6.26
N ARG A 58 -12.64 3.07 6.46
CA ARG A 58 -12.57 1.77 5.79
C ARG A 58 -13.79 1.61 4.88
N PRO A 59 -13.66 1.86 3.57
CA PRO A 59 -14.79 1.82 2.62
C PRO A 59 -15.20 0.36 2.32
N LYS A 60 -15.87 -0.30 3.27
CA LYS A 60 -16.31 -1.69 3.18
C LYS A 60 -17.51 -1.89 2.25
N ASP A 61 -18.35 -0.87 2.08
CA ASP A 61 -19.57 -0.92 1.26
C ASP A 61 -19.30 -0.81 -0.25
N GLN A 62 -18.04 -0.59 -0.63
CA GLN A 62 -17.63 -0.53 -2.04
C GLN A 62 -17.28 -1.92 -2.58
N PRO A 63 -17.30 -2.11 -3.92
CA PRO A 63 -16.83 -3.36 -4.52
C PRO A 63 -15.38 -3.66 -4.13
N PHE A 64 -15.10 -4.93 -3.79
CA PHE A 64 -13.77 -5.39 -3.41
C PHE A 64 -12.69 -5.00 -4.42
N LEU A 65 -11.56 -4.52 -3.92
CA LEU A 65 -10.36 -4.24 -4.68
C LEU A 65 -9.11 -4.36 -3.81
N MET A 66 -8.14 -5.16 -4.27
CA MET A 66 -6.86 -5.36 -3.62
C MET A 66 -5.73 -5.34 -4.66
N PRO A 67 -4.83 -4.37 -4.66
CA PRO A 67 -3.61 -4.40 -5.46
C PRO A 67 -2.69 -5.53 -5.02
N ILE A 68 -2.08 -6.23 -5.98
CA ILE A 68 -1.14 -7.32 -5.70
C ILE A 68 0.25 -6.74 -5.48
N GLU A 69 0.82 -7.02 -4.31
CA GLU A 69 2.16 -6.63 -3.91
C GLU A 69 3.17 -7.72 -4.18
N ASP A 70 2.88 -8.95 -3.73
CA ASP A 70 3.73 -10.12 -3.92
C ASP A 70 2.94 -11.37 -4.30
N VAL A 71 3.62 -12.31 -4.96
CA VAL A 71 3.04 -13.58 -5.41
C VAL A 71 3.90 -14.74 -4.93
N PHE A 72 3.31 -15.65 -4.20
CA PHE A 72 3.96 -16.84 -3.65
C PHE A 72 3.30 -18.12 -4.16
N SER A 73 4.09 -19.18 -4.26
CA SER A 73 3.57 -20.54 -4.48
C SER A 73 3.75 -21.34 -3.18
N ILE A 74 2.65 -21.88 -2.68
CA ILE A 74 2.68 -22.73 -1.49
C ILE A 74 2.45 -24.17 -1.93
N SER A 75 3.43 -25.04 -1.68
CA SER A 75 3.34 -26.46 -2.01
C SER A 75 2.07 -27.08 -1.42
N GLY A 76 1.28 -27.75 -2.28
CA GLY A 76 0.02 -28.39 -1.90
C GLY A 76 -1.18 -27.46 -1.66
N ARG A 77 -0.99 -26.13 -1.70
CA ARG A 77 -2.07 -25.17 -1.51
C ARG A 77 -2.37 -24.33 -2.75
N GLY A 78 -1.36 -24.01 -3.58
CA GLY A 78 -1.51 -23.20 -4.79
C GLY A 78 -0.83 -21.84 -4.71
N THR A 79 -1.34 -20.89 -5.47
CA THR A 79 -0.81 -19.52 -5.54
C THR A 79 -1.49 -18.64 -4.50
N VAL A 80 -0.66 -17.93 -3.74
CA VAL A 80 -1.08 -16.91 -2.77
C VAL A 80 -0.58 -15.56 -3.26
N VAL A 81 -1.44 -14.57 -3.26
CA VAL A 81 -1.08 -13.18 -3.51
C VAL A 81 -1.28 -12.36 -2.25
N THR A 82 -0.37 -11.44 -1.99
CA THR A 82 -0.47 -10.54 -0.85
C THR A 82 -0.74 -9.12 -1.30
N GLY A 83 -1.41 -8.36 -0.45
CA GLY A 83 -1.68 -6.96 -0.66
C GLY A 83 -2.60 -6.38 0.41
N ARG A 84 -2.73 -5.06 0.38
CA ARG A 84 -3.69 -4.36 1.23
C ARG A 84 -5.01 -4.21 0.48
N ILE A 85 -6.11 -4.60 1.12
CA ILE A 85 -7.44 -4.35 0.58
C ILE A 85 -7.71 -2.84 0.62
N GLU A 86 -7.86 -2.22 -0.53
CA GLU A 86 -8.15 -0.79 -0.63
C GLU A 86 -9.60 -0.48 -0.28
N ARG A 87 -10.53 -1.33 -0.71
CA ARG A 87 -11.96 -1.16 -0.49
C ARG A 87 -12.71 -2.49 -0.58
N GLY A 88 -13.90 -2.51 -0.02
CA GLY A 88 -14.79 -3.65 -0.04
C GLY A 88 -14.40 -4.77 0.91
N VAL A 89 -15.03 -5.90 0.71
CA VAL A 89 -14.84 -7.14 1.46
C VAL A 89 -14.69 -8.28 0.47
N VAL A 90 -13.81 -9.24 0.75
CA VAL A 90 -13.69 -10.50 0.04
C VAL A 90 -13.94 -11.65 0.99
N ASN A 91 -14.80 -12.58 0.59
CA ASN A 91 -15.11 -13.77 1.37
C ASN A 91 -14.40 -15.00 0.80
N VAL A 92 -14.15 -15.97 1.67
CA VAL A 92 -13.71 -17.30 1.22
C VAL A 92 -14.78 -17.94 0.35
N ASN A 93 -14.37 -18.57 -0.75
CA ASN A 93 -15.17 -19.14 -1.84
C ASN A 93 -15.88 -18.12 -2.75
N GLU A 94 -15.57 -16.84 -2.64
CA GLU A 94 -16.07 -15.81 -3.55
C GLU A 94 -15.32 -15.83 -4.89
N GLU A 95 -16.03 -15.62 -6.01
CA GLU A 95 -15.43 -15.42 -7.33
C GLU A 95 -14.85 -14.01 -7.40
N ILE A 96 -13.62 -13.91 -7.88
CA ILE A 96 -12.87 -12.67 -8.06
C ILE A 96 -12.20 -12.64 -9.44
N GLU A 97 -11.81 -11.47 -9.88
CA GLU A 97 -11.06 -11.27 -11.12
C GLU A 97 -9.65 -10.76 -10.84
N ILE A 98 -8.68 -11.26 -11.62
CA ILE A 98 -7.31 -10.76 -11.70
C ILE A 98 -7.26 -9.83 -12.91
N ILE A 99 -7.01 -8.54 -12.69
CA ILE A 99 -7.14 -7.50 -13.71
C ILE A 99 -5.86 -6.68 -13.82
N GLY A 100 -5.52 -6.30 -15.05
CA GLY A 100 -4.38 -5.45 -15.38
C GLY A 100 -3.21 -6.21 -15.96
N ILE A 101 -2.35 -5.51 -16.72
CA ILE A 101 -1.14 -5.98 -17.40
C ILE A 101 -1.44 -7.06 -18.46
N ARG A 102 -2.22 -8.07 -18.10
CA ARG A 102 -2.61 -9.20 -18.94
C ARG A 102 -4.13 -9.24 -19.16
N GLU A 103 -4.60 -10.20 -19.91
CA GLU A 103 -6.03 -10.47 -20.05
C GLU A 103 -6.66 -10.78 -18.70
N THR A 104 -7.84 -10.26 -18.46
CA THR A 104 -8.60 -10.49 -17.22
C THR A 104 -8.92 -11.97 -17.05
N GLN A 105 -8.60 -12.50 -15.89
CA GLN A 105 -8.85 -13.89 -15.52
C GLN A 105 -9.80 -13.96 -14.33
N LYS A 106 -10.69 -14.94 -14.34
CA LYS A 106 -11.55 -15.27 -13.22
C LYS A 106 -10.93 -16.36 -12.37
N THR A 107 -11.03 -16.21 -11.07
CA THR A 107 -10.58 -17.21 -10.10
C THR A 107 -11.48 -17.18 -8.88
N THR A 108 -11.24 -18.06 -7.92
CA THR A 108 -11.96 -18.11 -6.65
C THR A 108 -10.97 -17.88 -5.50
N CYS A 109 -11.34 -17.01 -4.58
CA CYS A 109 -10.67 -16.88 -3.30
C CYS A 109 -10.93 -18.13 -2.45
N THR A 110 -9.95 -19.00 -2.25
CA THR A 110 -10.13 -20.22 -1.45
C THR A 110 -9.65 -20.09 -0.02
N GLY A 111 -9.05 -18.97 0.33
CA GLY A 111 -8.62 -18.68 1.69
C GLY A 111 -8.11 -17.24 1.81
N VAL A 112 -8.29 -16.68 2.97
CA VAL A 112 -7.76 -15.38 3.39
C VAL A 112 -6.92 -15.61 4.64
N GLU A 113 -5.71 -15.10 4.67
CA GLU A 113 -4.80 -15.26 5.80
C GLU A 113 -4.19 -13.89 6.20
N MET A 114 -4.17 -13.60 7.49
CA MET A 114 -3.51 -12.45 8.07
C MET A 114 -2.77 -12.86 9.35
N PHE A 115 -1.49 -12.49 9.46
CA PHE A 115 -0.63 -12.84 10.61
C PHE A 115 -0.66 -14.34 10.97
N ARG A 116 -0.62 -15.22 9.95
CA ARG A 116 -0.70 -16.69 10.10
C ARG A 116 -2.03 -17.19 10.70
N LYS A 117 -3.07 -16.39 10.64
CA LYS A 117 -4.43 -16.78 11.00
C LYS A 117 -5.30 -16.83 9.77
N LEU A 118 -6.04 -17.91 9.62
CA LEU A 118 -7.08 -18.03 8.59
C LEU A 118 -8.29 -17.19 9.00
N LEU A 119 -8.81 -16.45 8.04
CA LEU A 119 -10.00 -15.61 8.20
C LEU A 119 -11.09 -16.10 7.26
N ASP A 120 -12.34 -15.90 7.63
CA ASP A 120 -13.50 -16.19 6.78
C ASP A 120 -13.66 -15.10 5.69
N GLN A 121 -13.19 -13.88 5.97
CA GLN A 121 -13.21 -12.75 5.08
C GLN A 121 -12.03 -11.80 5.32
N GLY A 122 -11.69 -11.00 4.31
CA GLY A 122 -10.81 -9.83 4.43
C GLY A 122 -11.57 -8.56 4.09
N GLU A 123 -11.26 -7.45 4.75
CA GLU A 123 -11.97 -6.18 4.57
C GLU A 123 -11.05 -5.00 4.33
N ALA A 124 -11.60 -3.91 3.81
CA ALA A 124 -10.86 -2.67 3.52
C ALA A 124 -9.93 -2.28 4.68
N GLY A 125 -8.67 -2.03 4.37
CA GLY A 125 -7.60 -1.70 5.32
C GLY A 125 -6.77 -2.88 5.79
N ASP A 126 -7.24 -4.12 5.60
CA ASP A 126 -6.50 -5.31 5.99
C ASP A 126 -5.36 -5.61 4.99
N ASN A 127 -4.21 -6.01 5.51
CA ASN A 127 -3.10 -6.54 4.72
C ASN A 127 -3.15 -8.07 4.80
N VAL A 128 -3.50 -8.71 3.70
CA VAL A 128 -3.84 -10.14 3.67
C VAL A 128 -3.11 -10.91 2.57
N GLY A 129 -2.99 -12.22 2.79
CA GLY A 129 -2.71 -13.19 1.73
C GLY A 129 -4.00 -13.83 1.26
N VAL A 130 -4.25 -13.79 -0.05
CA VAL A 130 -5.42 -14.41 -0.69
C VAL A 130 -4.98 -15.62 -1.49
N LEU A 131 -5.55 -16.77 -1.19
CA LEU A 131 -5.28 -18.03 -1.89
C LEU A 131 -6.19 -18.15 -3.11
N LEU A 132 -5.59 -18.37 -4.28
CA LEU A 132 -6.27 -18.40 -5.58
C LEU A 132 -6.44 -19.83 -6.07
N ARG A 133 -7.64 -20.18 -6.51
CA ARG A 133 -7.95 -21.51 -7.07
C ARG A 133 -7.47 -21.64 -8.50
N GLY A 134 -6.68 -22.69 -8.79
CA GLY A 134 -6.32 -23.05 -10.17
C GLY A 134 -5.45 -22.05 -10.92
N THR A 135 -4.96 -21.05 -10.24
CA THR A 135 -4.10 -20.00 -10.80
C THR A 135 -2.64 -20.39 -10.54
N LYS A 136 -1.82 -20.41 -11.60
CA LYS A 136 -0.38 -20.64 -11.47
C LYS A 136 0.34 -19.33 -11.11
N ARG A 137 1.51 -19.47 -10.46
CA ARG A 137 2.30 -18.30 -10.05
C ARG A 137 2.68 -17.40 -11.23
N GLU A 138 2.99 -17.99 -12.38
CA GLU A 138 3.41 -17.28 -13.60
C GLU A 138 2.26 -16.57 -14.33
N GLU A 139 1.03 -16.81 -13.93
CA GLU A 139 -0.16 -16.18 -14.47
C GLU A 139 -0.53 -14.89 -13.75
N VAL A 140 0.10 -14.65 -12.59
CA VAL A 140 -0.14 -13.48 -11.74
C VAL A 140 1.15 -12.75 -11.48
N GLU A 141 1.11 -11.44 -11.47
CA GLU A 141 2.27 -10.60 -11.19
C GLU A 141 1.91 -9.35 -10.41
N ARG A 142 2.93 -8.80 -9.72
CA ARG A 142 2.82 -7.52 -9.03
C ARG A 142 2.34 -6.43 -9.99
N GLY A 143 1.44 -5.58 -9.52
CA GLY A 143 0.83 -4.52 -10.32
C GLY A 143 -0.53 -4.85 -10.89
N GLN A 144 -0.92 -6.13 -10.94
CA GLN A 144 -2.30 -6.52 -11.15
C GLN A 144 -3.13 -6.25 -9.90
N VAL A 145 -4.43 -6.31 -10.04
CA VAL A 145 -5.37 -6.17 -8.91
C VAL A 145 -6.33 -7.34 -8.84
N LEU A 146 -6.70 -7.74 -7.64
CA LEU A 146 -7.88 -8.55 -7.41
C LEU A 146 -9.08 -7.64 -7.24
N ALA A 147 -10.18 -7.96 -7.90
CA ALA A 147 -11.39 -7.17 -7.82
C ALA A 147 -12.65 -8.04 -7.87
N LYS A 148 -13.76 -7.47 -7.40
CA LYS A 148 -15.08 -8.07 -7.60
C LYS A 148 -15.37 -8.14 -9.10
N PRO A 149 -15.90 -9.28 -9.62
CA PRO A 149 -16.17 -9.43 -11.05
C PRO A 149 -16.97 -8.28 -11.65
N GLY A 150 -16.48 -7.76 -12.78
CA GLY A 150 -17.11 -6.66 -13.51
C GLY A 150 -17.12 -5.30 -12.82
N SER A 151 -16.42 -5.14 -11.70
CA SER A 151 -16.44 -3.87 -10.95
C SER A 151 -15.46 -2.81 -11.45
N ILE A 152 -14.45 -3.19 -12.20
CA ILE A 152 -13.46 -2.29 -12.80
C ILE A 152 -13.07 -2.75 -14.20
N THR A 153 -12.61 -1.78 -15.00
CA THR A 153 -12.10 -2.01 -16.36
C THR A 153 -10.69 -1.41 -16.47
N PRO A 154 -9.69 -2.14 -16.99
CA PRO A 154 -8.36 -1.59 -17.20
C PRO A 154 -8.37 -0.57 -18.34
N HIS A 155 -7.59 0.50 -18.20
CA HIS A 155 -7.46 1.56 -19.20
C HIS A 155 -5.99 1.75 -19.57
N THR A 156 -5.73 1.92 -20.86
CA THR A 156 -4.40 2.25 -21.39
C THR A 156 -4.22 3.74 -21.70
N LYS A 157 -5.32 4.47 -21.77
CA LYS A 157 -5.34 5.92 -22.02
C LYS A 157 -6.23 6.61 -21.00
N PHE A 158 -5.76 7.69 -20.43
CA PHE A 158 -6.50 8.48 -19.46
C PHE A 158 -6.07 9.95 -19.53
N LYS A 159 -6.88 10.83 -18.97
CA LYS A 159 -6.55 12.23 -18.70
C LYS A 159 -6.31 12.40 -17.22
N ALA A 160 -5.32 13.18 -16.86
CA ALA A 160 -5.00 13.49 -15.48
C ALA A 160 -4.59 14.93 -15.34
N GLU A 161 -4.86 15.51 -14.19
CA GLU A 161 -4.23 16.74 -13.72
C GLU A 161 -2.99 16.35 -12.91
N ALA A 162 -1.85 16.95 -13.22
CA ALA A 162 -0.58 16.61 -12.58
C ALA A 162 0.01 17.85 -11.90
N TYR A 163 0.36 17.70 -10.64
CA TYR A 163 1.20 18.66 -9.94
C TYR A 163 2.66 18.32 -10.17
N ILE A 164 3.40 19.24 -10.78
CA ILE A 164 4.82 19.04 -11.07
C ILE A 164 5.63 19.73 -9.99
N LEU A 165 6.37 18.93 -9.22
CA LEU A 165 7.26 19.43 -8.17
C LEU A 165 8.28 20.42 -8.75
N THR A 166 8.43 21.58 -8.11
CA THR A 166 9.42 22.59 -8.44
C THR A 166 10.82 22.13 -8.03
N LYS A 167 11.85 22.85 -8.51
CA LYS A 167 13.24 22.56 -8.12
C LYS A 167 13.46 22.65 -6.61
N ASP A 168 12.83 23.61 -5.95
CA ASP A 168 12.98 23.84 -4.50
C ASP A 168 12.28 22.73 -3.68
N GLU A 169 11.28 22.07 -4.27
CA GLU A 169 10.61 20.88 -3.71
C GLU A 169 11.33 19.57 -4.06
N GLY A 170 12.53 19.63 -4.62
CA GLY A 170 13.29 18.45 -5.03
C GLY A 170 12.83 17.86 -6.38
N GLY A 171 11.98 18.57 -7.12
CA GLY A 171 11.50 18.16 -8.43
C GLY A 171 12.52 18.42 -9.55
N ARG A 172 12.09 18.11 -10.78
CA ARG A 172 12.92 18.33 -11.95
C ARG A 172 13.01 19.83 -12.29
N HIS A 173 14.17 20.25 -12.81
CA HIS A 173 14.48 21.64 -13.18
C HIS A 173 14.58 21.85 -14.70
N THR A 174 14.24 20.83 -15.48
CA THR A 174 14.17 20.92 -16.94
C THR A 174 12.74 20.69 -17.40
N PRO A 175 12.20 21.53 -18.30
CA PRO A 175 10.86 21.32 -18.83
C PRO A 175 10.79 19.99 -19.60
N PHE A 176 9.57 19.46 -19.72
CA PHE A 176 9.29 18.33 -20.60
C PHE A 176 8.16 18.71 -21.56
N PHE A 177 8.15 18.03 -22.70
CA PHE A 177 7.23 18.30 -23.79
C PHE A 177 6.37 17.06 -24.07
N SER A 178 5.37 17.20 -24.93
CA SER A 178 4.60 16.06 -25.44
C SER A 178 5.53 14.98 -26.00
N ASN A 179 5.14 13.73 -25.84
CA ASN A 179 5.93 12.52 -26.10
C ASN A 179 7.03 12.21 -25.08
N TYR A 180 7.13 12.96 -23.98
CA TYR A 180 7.95 12.54 -22.85
C TYR A 180 7.47 11.19 -22.31
N ARG A 181 8.42 10.28 -22.02
CA ARG A 181 8.16 8.91 -21.60
C ARG A 181 8.71 8.65 -20.20
N PRO A 182 8.01 9.11 -19.14
CA PRO A 182 8.40 8.82 -17.78
C PRO A 182 7.94 7.42 -17.36
N GLN A 183 8.45 6.97 -16.22
CA GLN A 183 7.85 5.89 -15.47
C GLN A 183 6.78 6.47 -14.54
N PHE A 184 5.61 5.86 -14.56
CA PHE A 184 4.50 6.14 -13.67
C PHE A 184 4.41 5.03 -12.64
N TYR A 185 4.23 5.40 -11.39
CA TYR A 185 3.97 4.44 -10.33
C TYR A 185 2.46 4.34 -10.07
N PHE A 186 1.86 3.22 -10.45
CA PHE A 186 0.46 2.95 -10.20
C PHE A 186 0.32 1.85 -9.16
N ARG A 187 -0.24 2.19 -7.99
CA ARG A 187 -0.43 1.27 -6.88
C ARG A 187 0.86 0.55 -6.48
N THR A 188 1.15 -0.60 -7.08
CA THR A 188 2.26 -1.47 -6.67
C THR A 188 3.30 -1.68 -7.76
N THR A 189 3.19 -1.03 -8.92
CA THR A 189 4.13 -1.23 -10.04
C THR A 189 4.44 0.05 -10.80
N ASP A 190 5.61 0.04 -11.43
CA ASP A 190 6.06 1.06 -12.37
C ASP A 190 5.59 0.72 -13.78
N VAL A 191 5.03 1.71 -14.47
CA VAL A 191 4.56 1.57 -15.85
C VAL A 191 5.16 2.70 -16.70
N THR A 192 5.83 2.35 -17.78
CA THR A 192 6.30 3.34 -18.75
C THR A 192 5.14 3.83 -19.60
N GLY A 193 4.91 5.14 -19.62
CA GLY A 193 3.87 5.75 -20.43
C GLY A 193 4.39 6.88 -21.29
N SER A 194 3.55 7.41 -22.16
CA SER A 194 3.83 8.61 -22.97
C SER A 194 2.85 9.72 -22.57
N VAL A 195 3.38 10.90 -22.33
CA VAL A 195 2.61 12.09 -21.94
C VAL A 195 2.28 12.93 -23.16
N THR A 196 1.03 13.36 -23.28
CA THR A 196 0.63 14.44 -24.20
C THR A 196 0.19 15.62 -23.32
N VAL A 197 0.88 16.74 -23.45
CA VAL A 197 0.52 17.97 -22.72
C VAL A 197 -0.53 18.73 -23.51
N SER A 198 -1.66 19.01 -22.88
CA SER A 198 -2.66 19.97 -23.41
C SER A 198 -2.43 21.34 -22.74
N TYR A 199 -2.29 22.35 -23.53
CA TYR A 199 -2.17 23.75 -23.09
C TYR A 199 -3.56 24.36 -22.97
#